data_9bc0ca8d85258b48b104717955c5a29f
#
_entry.id   9bc0ca8d85258b48b104717955c5a29f
#
_cell.length_a   1.000
_cell.length_b   1.000
_cell.length_c   1.000
_cell.angle_alpha   90.00
_cell.angle_beta   90.00
_cell.angle_gamma   90.00
#
_symmetry.space_group_name_H-M   'P 1'
#
loop_
_entity.id
_entity.type
_entity.pdbx_description
1 polymer ?
#
loop_
_entity_poly.entity_id
_entity_poly.type
_entity_poly.pdbx_seq_one_letter_code
_entity_poly.pdbx_strand_id
1 'polypeptide(L)'
;MNSKLIGMVTVALSGALSAQAAGFALYGGSTKGMALGGAVMGKAVDASANFYNPATLTDFTNTVVTIGCCMEVPRANVQVHHEGGRFSGKLNPGAFFLPHFYIAQPLPWDFSFGLGCAPEFGIGSAYRNSWPLNWNTVETTVEGFTINPNLAYKVTEDWSVSGGLRLIFLNFEQYSRPYAAKDGVKFGQMQTHIEGDNDFSGFGWQVSTKYDILDNLHFGLMYKSEAEARVRGHYRTKVRSYDYSAAPGLANMGLAANGITPTHPYYSMLYPGALAQAEQGIRDQVDAGARQARGRAAADVTLPQSIIAGLDWEATETVRFGTAVTWTHWSSMDKLAFKLQGGDRTVPLDWDDVFRFSFAGAWDFAENWTLMGSYIYDMDPCSTRKNVGSTMLPAGDRHLMTMGLAWHWENWEIAGCYGLILMDGRPQKYSDELGREYRFSTSAGRSHQLGFSLSYYF
;
A
#
# COMPACT_ATOMS: atom_id res chain seq x y z
N MET A 1 19.01 -9.18 -37.96
CA MET A 1 18.09 -9.95 -37.13
C MET A 1 18.09 -9.45 -35.67
N ASN A 2 18.34 -8.16 -35.45
CA ASN A 2 18.70 -7.64 -34.11
C ASN A 2 17.75 -6.63 -33.47
N SER A 3 16.62 -6.30 -34.09
CA SER A 3 15.73 -5.23 -33.52
C SER A 3 14.43 -5.72 -32.85
N LYS A 4 14.15 -7.01 -32.81
CA LYS A 4 12.89 -7.56 -32.27
C LYS A 4 13.01 -8.19 -30.88
N LEU A 5 14.20 -8.24 -30.27
CA LEU A 5 14.40 -8.83 -28.95
C LEU A 5 14.14 -7.85 -27.77
N ILE A 6 14.14 -6.55 -28.01
CA ILE A 6 13.96 -5.51 -26.99
C ILE A 6 12.57 -5.61 -26.32
N GLY A 7 11.60 -6.21 -26.99
CA GLY A 7 10.24 -6.42 -26.44
C GLY A 7 10.12 -7.51 -25.37
N MET A 8 11.10 -8.40 -25.20
CA MET A 8 10.96 -9.60 -24.35
C MET A 8 11.10 -9.37 -22.84
N VAL A 9 11.91 -8.43 -22.44
CA VAL A 9 12.17 -8.18 -21.01
C VAL A 9 11.22 -7.16 -20.43
N THR A 10 10.60 -6.38 -21.28
CA THR A 10 9.71 -5.30 -20.87
C THR A 10 8.36 -5.77 -20.30
N VAL A 11 7.92 -6.99 -20.56
CA VAL A 11 6.60 -7.52 -20.09
C VAL A 11 6.60 -7.89 -18.61
N ALA A 12 7.77 -8.13 -18.02
CA ALA A 12 7.92 -8.62 -16.67
C ALA A 12 7.52 -7.64 -15.54
N LEU A 13 7.40 -6.36 -15.83
CA LEU A 13 7.06 -5.33 -14.82
C LEU A 13 5.57 -4.95 -14.82
N SER A 14 4.79 -5.46 -15.75
CA SER A 14 3.38 -5.10 -15.92
C SER A 14 2.40 -5.69 -14.91
N GLY A 15 2.87 -6.63 -14.06
CA GLY A 15 2.02 -7.26 -13.04
C GLY A 15 2.10 -6.63 -11.65
N ALA A 16 2.84 -5.56 -11.50
CA ALA A 16 3.43 -5.22 -10.21
C ALA A 16 2.58 -4.33 -9.29
N LEU A 17 1.60 -3.60 -9.78
CA LEU A 17 0.90 -2.62 -8.96
C LEU A 17 -0.57 -2.59 -9.31
N SER A 18 -1.32 -3.53 -8.85
CA SER A 18 -2.77 -3.41 -8.78
C SER A 18 -3.23 -3.84 -7.39
N ALA A 19 -3.74 -3.07 -6.81
CA ALA A 19 -4.35 -2.53 -5.64
C ALA A 19 -5.33 -3.36 -4.81
N GLN A 20 -5.81 -2.76 -3.83
CA GLN A 20 -6.28 -3.23 -2.53
C GLN A 20 -7.68 -2.83 -2.18
N ALA A 21 -8.25 -3.56 -1.20
CA ALA A 21 -9.33 -3.08 -0.36
C ALA A 21 -8.88 -1.81 0.37
N ALA A 22 -9.74 -0.81 0.47
CA ALA A 22 -9.49 0.49 1.09
C ALA A 22 -8.26 1.26 0.58
N GLY A 23 -7.78 0.93 -0.62
CA GLY A 23 -6.52 1.45 -1.13
C GLY A 23 -5.35 1.05 -0.23
N PHE A 24 -4.28 1.83 -0.23
CA PHE A 24 -3.11 1.64 0.63
C PHE A 24 -3.02 2.67 1.77
N ALA A 25 -4.15 3.28 2.14
CA ALA A 25 -4.23 4.14 3.32
C ALA A 25 -4.15 3.33 4.61
N LEU A 26 -3.36 3.81 5.58
CA LEU A 26 -3.17 3.19 6.88
C LEU A 26 -4.10 3.78 7.92
N TYR A 27 -4.36 3.01 8.99
CA TYR A 27 -5.19 3.44 10.13
C TYR A 27 -4.35 3.90 11.33
N GLY A 28 -3.07 3.58 11.32
CA GLY A 28 -2.15 3.74 12.45
C GLY A 28 -1.46 5.10 12.50
N GLY A 29 -2.16 6.21 12.20
CA GLY A 29 -1.60 7.56 12.32
C GLY A 29 -1.18 7.94 13.76
N SER A 30 -1.83 7.39 14.78
CA SER A 30 -1.40 7.45 16.20
C SER A 30 -2.02 6.31 16.99
N THR A 31 -1.52 6.06 18.21
CA THR A 31 -2.02 5.00 19.10
C THR A 31 -3.45 5.27 19.55
N LYS A 32 -3.75 6.47 20.07
CA LYS A 32 -5.12 6.83 20.52
C LYS A 32 -6.06 6.97 19.34
N GLY A 33 -5.62 7.59 18.24
CA GLY A 33 -6.42 7.67 17.02
C GLY A 33 -6.75 6.29 16.44
N MET A 34 -5.82 5.32 16.51
CA MET A 34 -6.11 3.92 16.13
C MET A 34 -7.11 3.28 17.08
N ALA A 35 -6.96 3.46 18.41
CA ALA A 35 -7.90 2.94 19.40
C ALA A 35 -9.32 3.49 19.22
N LEU A 36 -9.46 4.72 18.73
CA LEU A 36 -10.72 5.41 18.46
C LEU A 36 -11.11 5.39 16.96
N GLY A 37 -10.46 4.54 16.14
CA GLY A 37 -10.83 4.36 14.74
C GLY A 37 -10.77 5.63 13.87
N GLY A 38 -10.02 6.67 14.28
CA GLY A 38 -10.00 7.97 13.65
C GLY A 38 -11.25 8.82 13.83
N ALA A 39 -12.21 8.38 14.64
CA ALA A 39 -13.45 9.11 14.99
C ALA A 39 -13.15 10.14 16.10
N VAL A 40 -12.27 11.09 15.82
CA VAL A 40 -11.76 12.15 16.73
C VAL A 40 -11.73 13.48 15.98
N MET A 41 -12.82 13.81 15.32
CA MET A 41 -12.91 14.94 14.39
C MET A 41 -13.27 16.25 15.07
N GLY A 42 -14.07 16.22 16.12
CA GLY A 42 -14.56 17.42 16.81
C GLY A 42 -13.74 17.83 18.02
N LYS A 43 -12.93 16.92 18.58
CA LYS A 43 -12.16 17.19 19.79
C LYS A 43 -10.77 16.54 19.77
N ALA A 44 -9.77 17.27 20.25
CA ALA A 44 -8.41 16.75 20.36
C ALA A 44 -8.30 15.67 21.45
N VAL A 45 -7.59 14.58 21.16
CA VAL A 45 -7.31 13.50 22.12
C VAL A 45 -5.85 13.50 22.60
N ASP A 46 -4.93 13.94 21.75
CA ASP A 46 -3.49 14.19 22.00
C ASP A 46 -2.93 15.02 20.84
N ALA A 47 -1.62 15.24 20.78
CA ALA A 47 -1.02 16.04 19.70
C ALA A 47 -1.21 15.45 18.29
N SER A 48 -1.70 14.21 18.15
CA SER A 48 -2.09 13.63 16.86
C SER A 48 -3.36 14.26 16.27
N ALA A 49 -4.04 15.14 16.99
CA ALA A 49 -5.02 16.09 16.44
C ALA A 49 -4.52 16.74 15.15
N ASN A 50 -3.21 17.01 15.06
CA ASN A 50 -2.54 17.50 13.86
C ASN A 50 -2.73 16.62 12.60
N PHE A 51 -2.99 15.33 12.75
CA PHE A 51 -3.20 14.38 11.67
C PHE A 51 -4.68 14.18 11.34
N TYR A 52 -5.55 14.10 12.38
CA TYR A 52 -6.96 13.76 12.24
C TYR A 52 -7.84 14.97 11.92
N ASN A 53 -7.71 16.06 12.69
CA ASN A 53 -8.33 17.36 12.42
C ASN A 53 -7.50 18.50 13.05
N PRO A 54 -6.60 19.14 12.29
CA PRO A 54 -5.74 20.20 12.84
C PRO A 54 -6.50 21.41 13.43
N ALA A 55 -7.78 21.64 13.08
CA ALA A 55 -8.56 22.71 13.71
C ALA A 55 -8.76 22.47 15.22
N THR A 56 -8.71 21.21 15.69
CA THR A 56 -8.80 20.89 17.13
C THR A 56 -7.50 21.16 17.90
N LEU A 57 -6.41 21.58 17.24
CA LEU A 57 -5.18 22.05 17.91
C LEU A 57 -5.46 23.26 18.81
N THR A 58 -6.52 24.03 18.53
CA THR A 58 -6.95 25.16 19.38
C THR A 58 -7.55 24.73 20.72
N ASP A 59 -7.80 23.42 20.95
CA ASP A 59 -8.24 22.89 22.24
C ASP A 59 -7.11 22.87 23.27
N PHE A 60 -5.84 22.87 22.83
CA PHE A 60 -4.70 22.86 23.72
C PHE A 60 -4.38 24.26 24.23
N THR A 61 -4.21 24.38 25.55
CA THR A 61 -3.75 25.57 26.22
C THR A 61 -2.23 25.56 26.50
N ASN A 62 -1.65 24.37 26.47
CA ASN A 62 -0.23 24.12 26.68
C ASN A 62 0.38 23.35 25.51
N THR A 63 1.70 23.35 25.39
CA THR A 63 2.40 22.52 24.41
C THR A 63 2.17 21.05 24.74
N VAL A 64 1.85 20.26 23.71
CA VAL A 64 1.72 18.80 23.83
C VAL A 64 2.64 18.13 22.82
N VAL A 65 3.39 17.15 23.26
CA VAL A 65 4.25 16.32 22.41
C VAL A 65 3.82 14.87 22.55
N THR A 66 3.56 14.19 21.43
CA THR A 66 3.22 12.77 21.39
C THR A 66 4.20 12.03 20.50
N ILE A 67 4.79 10.95 21.02
CA ILE A 67 5.64 10.02 20.27
C ILE A 67 5.13 8.60 20.45
N GLY A 68 5.16 7.82 19.40
CA GLY A 68 4.72 6.42 19.49
C GLY A 68 5.05 5.61 18.26
N CYS A 69 4.61 4.36 18.30
CA CYS A 69 4.75 3.44 17.20
C CYS A 69 3.54 2.49 17.18
N CYS A 70 2.95 2.31 16.01
CA CYS A 70 2.03 1.23 15.75
C CYS A 70 2.76 0.12 14.99
N MET A 71 2.37 -1.12 15.22
CA MET A 71 2.86 -2.30 14.50
C MET A 71 1.68 -2.98 13.82
N GLU A 72 1.85 -3.35 12.56
CA GLU A 72 0.84 -4.10 11.81
C GLU A 72 1.39 -5.43 11.31
N VAL A 73 0.61 -6.52 11.50
CA VAL A 73 1.01 -7.89 11.17
C VAL A 73 -0.08 -8.54 10.29
N PRO A 74 -0.06 -8.34 8.96
CA PRO A 74 -1.06 -8.89 8.07
C PRO A 74 -0.85 -10.39 7.83
N ARG A 75 -1.96 -11.13 7.71
CA ARG A 75 -2.03 -12.56 7.43
C ARG A 75 -3.23 -12.85 6.53
N ALA A 76 -3.06 -13.75 5.58
CA ALA A 76 -4.18 -14.30 4.80
C ALA A 76 -3.84 -15.69 4.28
N ASN A 77 -4.86 -16.52 4.06
CA ASN A 77 -4.72 -17.72 3.27
C ASN A 77 -4.93 -17.37 1.79
N VAL A 78 -4.09 -17.91 0.93
CA VAL A 78 -4.18 -17.68 -0.52
C VAL A 78 -4.42 -19.00 -1.24
N GLN A 79 -5.27 -18.94 -2.28
CA GLN A 79 -5.55 -20.06 -3.16
C GLN A 79 -5.38 -19.61 -4.60
N VAL A 80 -4.70 -20.41 -5.39
CA VAL A 80 -4.52 -20.18 -6.84
C VAL A 80 -4.98 -21.44 -7.57
N HIS A 81 -5.90 -21.28 -8.51
CA HIS A 81 -6.33 -22.31 -9.44
C HIS A 81 -5.78 -21.97 -10.83
N HIS A 82 -5.16 -22.94 -11.48
CA HIS A 82 -4.64 -22.82 -12.85
C HIS A 82 -4.76 -24.20 -13.55
N GLU A 83 -4.49 -24.25 -14.83
CA GLU A 83 -4.64 -25.46 -15.65
C GLU A 83 -3.91 -26.70 -15.10
N GLY A 84 -2.82 -26.51 -14.37
CA GLY A 84 -2.02 -27.57 -13.74
C GLY A 84 -2.46 -27.98 -12.33
N GLY A 85 -3.53 -27.38 -11.76
CA GLY A 85 -4.03 -27.75 -10.45
C GLY A 85 -4.35 -26.60 -9.51
N ARG A 86 -4.38 -26.93 -8.21
CA ARG A 86 -4.67 -26.00 -7.12
C ARG A 86 -3.47 -25.85 -6.20
N PHE A 87 -3.11 -24.61 -5.95
CA PHE A 87 -2.13 -24.23 -4.94
C PHE A 87 -2.82 -23.58 -3.73
N SER A 88 -2.37 -23.92 -2.53
CA SER A 88 -2.80 -23.27 -1.28
C SER A 88 -1.55 -22.81 -0.52
N GLY A 89 -1.55 -21.56 -0.04
CA GLY A 89 -0.44 -20.96 0.66
C GLY A 89 -0.88 -19.91 1.65
N LYS A 90 0.09 -19.13 2.14
CA LYS A 90 -0.14 -18.04 3.08
C LYS A 90 0.56 -16.77 2.59
N LEU A 91 -0.11 -15.65 2.76
CA LEU A 91 0.49 -14.33 2.78
C LEU A 91 1.12 -14.12 4.16
N ASN A 92 2.40 -13.76 4.20
CA ASN A 92 3.11 -13.53 5.45
C ASN A 92 4.30 -12.56 5.24
N PRO A 93 4.06 -11.26 5.10
CA PRO A 93 5.13 -10.29 4.86
C PRO A 93 5.95 -9.91 6.10
N GLY A 94 5.55 -10.40 7.29
CA GLY A 94 6.20 -10.02 8.55
C GLY A 94 5.40 -8.97 9.33
N ALA A 95 6.10 -8.17 10.12
CA ALA A 95 5.55 -7.06 10.88
C ALA A 95 6.06 -5.73 10.30
N PHE A 96 5.17 -4.76 10.18
CA PHE A 96 5.48 -3.39 9.78
C PHE A 96 5.41 -2.48 10.99
N PHE A 97 6.41 -1.61 11.14
CA PHE A 97 6.48 -0.63 12.22
C PHE A 97 6.13 0.74 11.66
N LEU A 98 5.20 1.41 12.32
CA LEU A 98 4.58 2.66 11.92
C LEU A 98 4.86 3.73 12.99
N PRO A 99 6.09 4.29 13.05
CA PRO A 99 6.44 5.31 14.03
C PRO A 99 5.68 6.61 13.74
N HIS A 100 5.31 7.32 14.79
CA HIS A 100 4.67 8.62 14.68
C HIS A 100 5.19 9.60 15.73
N PHE A 101 5.21 10.87 15.35
CA PHE A 101 5.61 11.99 16.18
C PHE A 101 4.72 13.18 15.90
N TYR A 102 4.28 13.85 16.97
CA TYR A 102 3.46 15.05 16.85
C TYR A 102 3.86 16.07 17.94
N ILE A 103 3.74 17.34 17.58
CA ILE A 103 3.77 18.47 18.48
C ILE A 103 2.57 19.38 18.19
N ALA A 104 1.89 19.80 19.23
CA ALA A 104 0.84 20.82 19.24
C ALA A 104 1.33 21.97 20.11
N GLN A 105 1.42 23.18 19.55
CA GLN A 105 1.96 24.37 20.20
C GLN A 105 0.96 25.51 20.12
N PRO A 106 0.30 25.89 21.22
CA PRO A 106 -0.45 27.13 21.29
C PRO A 106 0.44 28.35 21.00
N LEU A 107 -0.07 29.31 20.27
CA LEU A 107 0.62 30.54 19.90
C LEU A 107 -0.21 31.76 20.35
N PRO A 108 0.38 32.97 20.45
CA PRO A 108 -0.37 34.19 20.69
C PRO A 108 -1.47 34.43 19.63
N TRP A 109 -2.47 35.24 20.01
CA TRP A 109 -3.58 35.67 19.14
C TRP A 109 -4.45 34.54 18.60
N ASP A 110 -4.78 33.58 19.45
CA ASP A 110 -5.69 32.46 19.15
C ASP A 110 -5.20 31.52 18.03
N PHE A 111 -3.92 31.56 17.71
CA PHE A 111 -3.28 30.61 16.82
C PHE A 111 -2.76 29.37 17.55
N SER A 112 -2.71 28.26 16.85
CA SER A 112 -2.01 27.04 17.28
C SER A 112 -1.24 26.44 16.12
N PHE A 113 0.00 26.06 16.37
CA PHE A 113 0.86 25.38 15.39
C PHE A 113 0.91 23.90 15.67
N GLY A 114 0.81 23.08 14.62
CA GLY A 114 1.00 21.64 14.69
C GLY A 114 2.06 21.17 13.71
N LEU A 115 2.90 20.23 14.15
CA LEU A 115 3.81 19.51 13.28
C LEU A 115 3.65 18.02 13.56
N GLY A 116 3.45 17.23 12.52
CA GLY A 116 3.35 15.78 12.60
C GLY A 116 4.23 15.07 11.60
N CYS A 117 4.71 13.90 11.98
CA CYS A 117 5.34 12.94 11.10
C CYS A 117 4.71 11.58 11.38
N ALA A 118 4.00 11.01 10.40
CA ALA A 118 3.32 9.73 10.57
C ALA A 118 3.21 8.97 9.24
N PRO A 119 3.13 7.63 9.29
CA PRO A 119 2.81 6.83 8.13
C PRO A 119 1.35 7.06 7.72
N GLU A 120 1.13 7.37 6.46
CA GLU A 120 -0.20 7.57 5.88
C GLU A 120 -0.55 6.50 4.86
N PHE A 121 0.47 5.92 4.22
CA PHE A 121 0.31 4.92 3.16
C PHE A 121 1.23 3.72 3.40
N GLY A 122 0.73 2.52 3.11
CA GLY A 122 1.53 1.32 3.27
C GLY A 122 0.95 0.08 2.60
N ILE A 123 1.85 -0.74 2.08
CA ILE A 123 1.55 -2.04 1.49
C ILE A 123 2.62 -3.03 1.94
N GLY A 124 2.18 -4.24 2.30
CA GLY A 124 3.10 -5.33 2.55
C GLY A 124 2.54 -6.68 2.12
N SER A 125 3.20 -7.31 1.17
CA SER A 125 2.87 -8.67 0.78
C SER A 125 4.13 -9.49 0.54
N ALA A 126 4.13 -10.73 1.04
CA ALA A 126 5.18 -11.69 0.74
C ALA A 126 4.61 -13.11 0.61
N TYR A 127 5.04 -13.80 -0.42
CA TYR A 127 4.63 -15.14 -0.77
C TYR A 127 5.84 -16.06 -0.85
N ARG A 128 5.61 -17.36 -0.78
CA ARG A 128 6.66 -18.34 -1.03
C ARG A 128 7.19 -18.20 -2.46
N ASN A 129 8.49 -18.35 -2.62
CA ASN A 129 9.16 -18.28 -3.92
C ASN A 129 8.61 -19.26 -4.98
N SER A 130 7.98 -20.35 -4.56
CA SER A 130 7.43 -21.39 -5.42
C SER A 130 5.95 -21.24 -5.72
N TRP A 131 5.30 -20.14 -5.29
CA TRP A 131 3.89 -19.96 -5.57
C TRP A 131 3.62 -19.67 -7.06
N PRO A 132 2.45 -20.05 -7.61
CA PRO A 132 2.21 -20.05 -9.06
C PRO A 132 2.26 -18.67 -9.72
N LEU A 133 1.97 -17.60 -8.96
CA LEU A 133 1.99 -16.22 -9.46
C LEU A 133 3.29 -15.48 -9.12
N ASN A 134 4.40 -16.19 -8.88
CA ASN A 134 5.70 -15.56 -8.59
C ASN A 134 6.24 -14.72 -9.75
N TRP A 135 5.79 -14.98 -10.95
CA TRP A 135 6.09 -14.17 -12.13
C TRP A 135 5.55 -12.74 -12.01
N ASN A 136 4.45 -12.57 -11.30
CA ASN A 136 3.83 -11.28 -11.02
C ASN A 136 4.44 -10.64 -9.75
N THR A 137 4.36 -11.36 -8.61
CA THR A 137 4.83 -10.86 -7.32
C THR A 137 5.38 -11.99 -6.46
N VAL A 138 6.51 -11.79 -5.83
CA VAL A 138 7.03 -12.58 -4.72
C VAL A 138 6.91 -11.79 -3.44
N GLU A 139 7.35 -10.53 -3.46
CA GLU A 139 7.29 -9.61 -2.35
C GLU A 139 7.07 -8.20 -2.85
N THR A 140 6.28 -7.43 -2.15
CA THR A 140 6.06 -6.02 -2.42
C THR A 140 5.92 -5.29 -1.09
N THR A 141 6.62 -4.17 -0.98
CA THR A 141 6.52 -3.24 0.13
C THR A 141 6.33 -1.84 -0.44
N VAL A 142 5.33 -1.11 0.07
CA VAL A 142 5.20 0.33 -0.09
C VAL A 142 5.19 0.92 1.29
N GLU A 143 6.03 1.90 1.52
CA GLU A 143 6.10 2.66 2.76
C GLU A 143 5.94 4.13 2.43
N GLY A 144 4.95 4.76 3.05
CA GLY A 144 4.68 6.17 2.82
C GLY A 144 4.36 6.88 4.10
N PHE A 145 5.10 7.92 4.40
CA PHE A 145 4.80 8.81 5.51
C PHE A 145 4.75 10.26 5.05
N THR A 146 4.07 11.05 5.86
CA THR A 146 3.90 12.47 5.60
C THR A 146 4.42 13.30 6.77
N ILE A 147 5.01 14.45 6.44
CA ILE A 147 5.31 15.51 7.39
C ILE A 147 4.27 16.60 7.17
N ASN A 148 3.51 16.92 8.24
CA ASN A 148 2.36 17.80 8.18
C ASN A 148 2.54 19.03 9.09
N PRO A 149 3.11 20.15 8.61
CA PRO A 149 2.99 21.43 9.30
C PRO A 149 1.59 22.02 9.07
N ASN A 150 0.91 22.40 10.17
CA ASN A 150 -0.42 23.01 10.17
C ASN A 150 -0.45 24.25 11.03
N LEU A 151 -1.30 25.21 10.66
CA LEU A 151 -1.64 26.36 11.47
C LEU A 151 -3.16 26.36 11.67
N ALA A 152 -3.59 26.41 12.93
CA ALA A 152 -4.98 26.54 13.32
C ALA A 152 -5.24 27.93 13.91
N TYR A 153 -6.48 28.40 13.78
CA TYR A 153 -6.92 29.68 14.28
C TYR A 153 -8.31 29.56 14.90
N LYS A 154 -8.48 30.03 16.13
CA LYS A 154 -9.77 30.08 16.85
C LYS A 154 -10.50 31.35 16.41
N VAL A 155 -11.50 31.20 15.54
CA VAL A 155 -12.26 32.31 14.94
C VAL A 155 -13.25 32.90 15.96
N THR A 156 -13.92 32.02 16.72
CA THR A 156 -14.79 32.36 17.84
C THR A 156 -14.58 31.35 18.97
N GLU A 157 -15.27 31.48 20.10
CA GLU A 157 -15.19 30.50 21.18
C GLU A 157 -15.56 29.08 20.69
N ASP A 158 -16.54 28.99 19.77
CA ASP A 158 -17.08 27.71 19.30
C ASP A 158 -16.57 27.28 17.94
N TRP A 159 -15.77 28.12 17.23
CA TRP A 159 -15.38 27.85 15.86
C TRP A 159 -13.89 28.04 15.61
N SER A 160 -13.26 26.98 15.12
CA SER A 160 -11.84 26.98 14.71
C SER A 160 -11.66 26.49 13.29
N VAL A 161 -10.64 26.98 12.63
CA VAL A 161 -10.24 26.58 11.27
C VAL A 161 -8.74 26.26 11.22
N SER A 162 -8.32 25.47 10.27
CA SER A 162 -6.90 25.22 10.05
C SER A 162 -6.55 25.06 8.59
N GLY A 163 -5.27 25.26 8.27
CA GLY A 163 -4.67 24.98 6.98
C GLY A 163 -3.24 24.49 7.14
N GLY A 164 -2.81 23.62 6.25
CA GLY A 164 -1.47 23.06 6.31
C GLY A 164 -1.01 22.35 5.05
N LEU A 165 0.23 21.93 5.07
CA LEU A 165 0.88 21.20 3.99
C LEU A 165 1.04 19.72 4.35
N ARG A 166 1.12 18.89 3.33
CA ARG A 166 1.44 17.46 3.40
C ARG A 166 2.68 17.20 2.55
N LEU A 167 3.83 17.05 3.18
CA LEU A 167 5.08 16.69 2.51
C LEU A 167 5.15 15.16 2.48
N ILE A 168 5.13 14.57 1.30
CA ILE A 168 4.92 13.14 1.08
C ILE A 168 6.23 12.47 0.70
N PHE A 169 6.55 11.38 1.39
CA PHE A 169 7.69 10.51 1.14
C PHE A 169 7.17 9.11 0.91
N LEU A 170 7.37 8.58 -0.29
CA LEU A 170 6.97 7.22 -0.66
C LEU A 170 8.20 6.42 -1.05
N ASN A 171 8.30 5.21 -0.54
CA ASN A 171 9.23 4.20 -0.98
C ASN A 171 8.48 3.00 -1.55
N PHE A 172 9.10 2.33 -2.51
CA PHE A 172 8.54 1.16 -3.16
C PHE A 172 9.63 0.12 -3.36
N GLU A 173 9.37 -1.10 -2.92
CA GLU A 173 10.25 -2.24 -3.17
C GLU A 173 9.43 -3.43 -3.69
N GLN A 174 9.94 -4.11 -4.72
CA GLN A 174 9.28 -5.28 -5.27
C GLN A 174 10.25 -6.33 -5.78
N TYR A 175 9.92 -7.58 -5.48
CA TYR A 175 10.55 -8.76 -6.07
C TYR A 175 9.52 -9.56 -6.88
N SER A 176 9.89 -9.91 -8.11
CA SER A 176 9.11 -10.78 -8.98
C SER A 176 10.02 -11.75 -9.76
N ARG A 177 9.42 -12.82 -10.34
CA ARG A 177 10.14 -13.83 -11.10
C ARG A 177 9.52 -14.05 -12.48
N PRO A 178 9.58 -13.03 -13.35
CA PRO A 178 9.00 -13.10 -14.68
C PRO A 178 9.66 -14.19 -15.54
N TYR A 179 8.92 -14.66 -16.54
CA TYR A 179 9.46 -15.56 -17.53
C TYR A 179 10.18 -14.79 -18.62
N ALA A 180 11.33 -15.35 -19.09
CA ALA A 180 11.87 -15.00 -20.37
C ALA A 180 11.10 -15.81 -21.43
N ALA A 181 10.13 -15.17 -22.09
CA ALA A 181 9.25 -15.84 -23.05
C ALA A 181 9.09 -15.02 -24.32
N LYS A 182 8.78 -15.68 -25.43
CA LYS A 182 8.46 -15.07 -26.72
C LYS A 182 7.49 -15.96 -27.49
N ASP A 183 6.47 -15.37 -28.08
CA ASP A 183 5.47 -16.06 -28.89
C ASP A 183 4.89 -17.31 -28.20
N GLY A 184 4.62 -17.20 -26.88
CA GLY A 184 4.09 -18.28 -26.03
C GLY A 184 5.13 -19.34 -25.64
N VAL A 185 6.39 -19.22 -26.05
CA VAL A 185 7.46 -20.16 -25.71
C VAL A 185 8.33 -19.60 -24.59
N LYS A 186 8.50 -20.39 -23.53
CA LYS A 186 9.35 -20.06 -22.38
C LYS A 186 10.79 -20.46 -22.67
N PHE A 187 11.74 -19.53 -22.38
CA PHE A 187 13.19 -19.75 -22.52
C PHE A 187 13.93 -19.73 -21.19
N GLY A 188 13.28 -19.28 -20.11
CA GLY A 188 13.87 -19.25 -18.79
C GLY A 188 13.01 -18.51 -17.78
N GLN A 189 13.55 -18.36 -16.58
CA GLN A 189 12.99 -17.51 -15.53
C GLN A 189 14.03 -16.50 -15.07
N MET A 190 13.61 -15.27 -14.92
CA MET A 190 14.40 -14.17 -14.39
C MET A 190 13.96 -13.81 -12.98
N GLN A 191 14.72 -12.99 -12.30
CA GLN A 191 14.35 -12.35 -11.05
C GLN A 191 14.54 -10.85 -11.20
N THR A 192 13.47 -10.10 -11.03
CA THR A 192 13.48 -8.63 -11.07
C THR A 192 13.31 -8.09 -9.67
N HIS A 193 14.15 -7.12 -9.34
CA HIS A 193 14.08 -6.32 -8.12
C HIS A 193 13.96 -4.85 -8.52
N ILE A 194 12.95 -4.19 -7.98
CA ILE A 194 12.72 -2.75 -8.09
C ILE A 194 12.88 -2.20 -6.68
N GLU A 195 13.62 -1.11 -6.53
CA GLU A 195 13.93 -0.47 -5.25
C GLU A 195 13.83 1.05 -5.41
N GLY A 196 13.05 1.68 -4.55
CA GLY A 196 12.90 3.14 -4.49
C GLY A 196 14.04 3.80 -3.73
N ASP A 197 14.28 5.08 -4.01
CA ASP A 197 15.39 5.86 -3.47
C ASP A 197 15.07 6.56 -2.13
N ASN A 198 13.90 6.37 -1.53
CA ASN A 198 13.45 7.01 -0.28
C ASN A 198 13.48 8.55 -0.30
N ASP A 199 13.29 9.17 -1.45
CA ASP A 199 13.33 10.61 -1.63
C ASP A 199 11.97 11.27 -1.38
N PHE A 200 11.99 12.62 -1.23
CA PHE A 200 10.78 13.43 -1.29
C PHE A 200 10.02 13.15 -2.60
N SER A 201 8.77 12.74 -2.46
CA SER A 201 7.96 12.25 -3.59
C SER A 201 6.97 13.27 -4.11
N GLY A 202 6.40 14.12 -3.23
CA GLY A 202 5.41 15.10 -3.63
C GLY A 202 4.81 15.87 -2.45
N PHE A 203 3.89 16.78 -2.74
CA PHE A 203 3.19 17.53 -1.72
C PHE A 203 1.70 17.64 -2.01
N GLY A 204 0.94 17.78 -0.95
CA GLY A 204 -0.46 18.15 -0.94
C GLY A 204 -0.71 19.25 0.09
N TRP A 205 -1.95 19.64 0.22
CA TRP A 205 -2.40 20.58 1.26
C TRP A 205 -3.66 20.04 1.92
N GLN A 206 -4.00 20.61 3.06
CA GLN A 206 -5.20 20.24 3.81
C GLN A 206 -5.79 21.46 4.50
N VAL A 207 -7.10 21.43 4.64
CA VAL A 207 -7.83 22.43 5.42
C VAL A 207 -8.85 21.70 6.30
N SER A 208 -9.14 22.26 7.46
CA SER A 208 -10.14 21.69 8.34
C SER A 208 -10.87 22.74 9.16
N THR A 209 -11.98 22.34 9.74
CA THR A 209 -12.73 23.14 10.67
C THR A 209 -13.26 22.29 11.82
N LYS A 210 -13.43 22.92 12.96
CA LYS A 210 -14.11 22.42 14.14
C LYS A 210 -15.20 23.40 14.51
N TYR A 211 -16.36 22.90 14.90
CA TYR A 211 -17.47 23.71 15.40
C TYR A 211 -18.15 23.03 16.60
N ASP A 212 -18.22 23.73 17.72
CA ASP A 212 -18.89 23.27 18.93
C ASP A 212 -20.40 23.60 18.82
N ILE A 213 -21.21 22.59 18.43
CA ILE A 213 -22.65 22.73 18.21
C ILE A 213 -23.36 22.97 19.55
N LEU A 214 -22.92 22.28 20.59
CA LEU A 214 -23.29 22.37 21.97
C LEU A 214 -22.03 22.25 22.84
N ASP A 215 -22.11 22.58 24.10
CA ASP A 215 -21.00 22.42 25.05
C ASP A 215 -20.45 21.00 25.10
N ASN A 216 -21.27 20.01 24.76
CA ASN A 216 -20.93 18.59 24.78
C ASN A 216 -21.05 17.89 23.41
N LEU A 217 -21.26 18.62 22.30
CA LEU A 217 -21.39 18.06 20.96
C LEU A 217 -20.56 18.88 19.98
N HIS A 218 -19.53 18.24 19.42
CA HIS A 218 -18.53 18.85 18.58
C HIS A 218 -18.55 18.26 17.18
N PHE A 219 -18.49 19.11 16.17
CA PHE A 219 -18.41 18.73 14.76
C PHE A 219 -17.03 19.02 14.21
N GLY A 220 -16.50 18.13 13.38
CA GLY A 220 -15.27 18.33 12.63
C GLY A 220 -15.42 17.98 11.16
N LEU A 221 -14.78 18.78 10.30
CA LEU A 221 -14.71 18.54 8.87
C LEU A 221 -13.27 18.81 8.39
N MET A 222 -12.73 17.90 7.59
CA MET A 222 -11.41 18.01 7.01
C MET A 222 -11.43 17.65 5.53
N TYR A 223 -10.71 18.40 4.73
CA TYR A 223 -10.39 18.09 3.35
C TYR A 223 -8.88 17.92 3.19
N LYS A 224 -8.48 16.81 2.60
CA LYS A 224 -7.10 16.56 2.14
C LYS A 224 -7.09 16.60 0.62
N SER A 225 -6.21 17.41 0.03
CA SER A 225 -6.08 17.54 -1.42
C SER A 225 -5.55 16.26 -2.05
N GLU A 226 -5.87 16.05 -3.32
CA GLU A 226 -5.10 15.18 -4.19
C GLU A 226 -3.64 15.61 -4.23
N ALA A 227 -2.73 14.65 -4.40
CA ALA A 227 -1.31 14.92 -4.48
C ALA A 227 -0.63 14.03 -5.54
N GLU A 228 0.10 14.66 -6.45
CA GLU A 228 0.96 13.97 -7.38
C GLU A 228 2.27 13.60 -6.69
N ALA A 229 2.55 12.31 -6.61
CA ALA A 229 3.78 11.79 -6.02
C ALA A 229 4.60 11.04 -7.07
N ARG A 230 5.90 11.30 -7.10
CA ARG A 230 6.85 10.61 -7.97
C ARG A 230 7.85 9.84 -7.14
N VAL A 231 7.76 8.53 -7.19
CA VAL A 231 8.75 7.62 -6.59
C VAL A 231 9.85 7.37 -7.62
N ARG A 232 11.09 7.72 -7.27
CA ARG A 232 12.28 7.43 -8.08
C ARG A 232 12.99 6.21 -7.53
N GLY A 233 13.76 5.51 -8.38
CA GLY A 233 14.48 4.34 -7.95
C GLY A 233 15.21 3.64 -9.10
N HIS A 234 15.58 2.40 -8.84
CA HIS A 234 16.32 1.57 -9.76
C HIS A 234 15.66 0.19 -9.92
N TYR A 235 15.86 -0.43 -11.05
CA TYR A 235 15.49 -1.82 -11.23
C TYR A 235 16.64 -2.62 -11.80
N ARG A 236 16.70 -3.89 -11.41
CA ARG A 236 17.70 -4.85 -11.89
C ARG A 236 17.08 -6.22 -12.08
N THR A 237 17.46 -6.86 -13.17
CA THR A 237 17.02 -8.21 -13.48
C THR A 237 18.23 -9.13 -13.59
N LYS A 238 18.10 -10.34 -13.00
CA LYS A 238 19.11 -11.41 -13.05
C LYS A 238 18.49 -12.66 -13.64
N VAL A 239 19.26 -13.44 -14.36
CA VAL A 239 18.86 -14.78 -14.80
C VAL A 239 18.80 -15.70 -13.58
N ARG A 240 17.71 -16.46 -13.46
CA ARG A 240 17.50 -17.47 -12.43
C ARG A 240 17.69 -18.89 -12.98
N SER A 241 17.09 -19.17 -14.14
CA SER A 241 17.19 -20.45 -14.81
C SER A 241 16.95 -20.31 -16.31
N TYR A 242 17.49 -21.24 -17.06
CA TYR A 242 17.23 -21.42 -18.48
C TYR A 242 16.24 -22.57 -18.67
N ASP A 243 15.44 -22.50 -19.73
CA ASP A 243 14.51 -23.54 -20.16
C ASP A 243 14.83 -23.92 -21.60
N TYR A 244 15.35 -25.11 -21.77
CA TYR A 244 15.76 -25.61 -23.07
C TYR A 244 14.73 -26.48 -23.76
N SER A 245 13.49 -26.53 -23.24
CA SER A 245 12.41 -27.36 -23.84
C SER A 245 12.11 -27.03 -25.29
N ALA A 246 12.37 -25.80 -25.73
CA ALA A 246 12.24 -25.37 -27.12
C ALA A 246 13.47 -25.67 -27.99
N ALA A 247 14.61 -26.00 -27.40
CA ALA A 247 15.86 -26.17 -28.15
C ALA A 247 15.81 -27.26 -29.25
N PRO A 248 15.18 -28.45 -29.03
CA PRO A 248 15.02 -29.45 -30.08
C PRO A 248 14.23 -28.93 -31.29
N GLY A 249 13.16 -28.18 -31.07
CA GLY A 249 12.36 -27.56 -32.13
C GLY A 249 13.17 -26.52 -32.93
N LEU A 250 13.89 -25.65 -32.21
CA LEU A 250 14.77 -24.64 -32.83
C LEU A 250 15.93 -25.26 -33.64
N ALA A 251 16.53 -26.33 -33.13
CA ALA A 251 17.58 -27.08 -33.85
C ALA A 251 17.03 -27.67 -35.14
N ASN A 252 15.86 -28.32 -35.08
CA ASN A 252 15.20 -28.87 -36.26
C ASN A 252 14.83 -27.78 -37.30
N MET A 253 14.32 -26.64 -36.84
CA MET A 253 14.04 -25.51 -37.72
C MET A 253 15.33 -24.97 -38.41
N GLY A 254 16.43 -24.87 -37.66
CA GLY A 254 17.74 -24.46 -38.20
C GLY A 254 18.29 -25.41 -39.24
N LEU A 255 18.17 -26.71 -39.00
CA LEU A 255 18.59 -27.75 -39.96
C LEU A 255 17.69 -27.78 -41.21
N ALA A 256 16.35 -27.69 -41.00
CA ALA A 256 15.40 -27.68 -42.10
C ALA A 256 15.58 -26.46 -43.02
N ALA A 257 15.95 -25.30 -42.49
CA ALA A 257 16.28 -24.10 -43.27
C ALA A 257 17.46 -24.30 -44.21
N ASN A 258 18.33 -25.31 -43.95
CA ASN A 258 19.44 -25.71 -44.76
C ASN A 258 19.16 -27.02 -45.55
N GLY A 259 17.89 -27.44 -45.66
CA GLY A 259 17.45 -28.62 -46.37
C GLY A 259 17.72 -29.96 -45.68
N ILE A 260 18.11 -29.91 -44.39
CA ILE A 260 18.45 -31.13 -43.61
C ILE A 260 17.26 -31.49 -42.75
N THR A 261 16.45 -32.43 -43.23
CA THR A 261 15.30 -33.00 -42.51
C THR A 261 15.68 -34.23 -41.70
N PRO A 262 14.88 -34.76 -40.79
CA PRO A 262 15.17 -35.97 -40.01
C PRO A 262 15.48 -37.22 -40.83
N THR A 263 15.06 -37.27 -42.11
CA THR A 263 15.34 -38.35 -43.07
C THR A 263 16.64 -38.13 -43.85
N HIS A 264 17.29 -36.99 -43.71
CA HIS A 264 18.52 -36.68 -44.41
C HIS A 264 19.71 -37.52 -43.89
N PRO A 265 20.60 -38.09 -44.75
CA PRO A 265 21.71 -38.98 -44.33
C PRO A 265 22.63 -38.38 -43.26
N TYR A 266 22.83 -37.06 -43.25
CA TYR A 266 23.71 -36.38 -42.29
C TYR A 266 22.97 -35.82 -41.07
N TYR A 267 21.67 -36.04 -40.93
CA TYR A 267 20.89 -35.47 -39.82
C TYR A 267 21.45 -35.88 -38.43
N SER A 268 21.69 -37.19 -38.22
CA SER A 268 22.18 -37.71 -36.95
C SER A 268 23.55 -37.16 -36.55
N MET A 269 24.39 -36.82 -37.54
CA MET A 269 25.69 -36.22 -37.31
C MET A 269 25.64 -34.74 -37.01
N LEU A 270 24.72 -34.00 -37.62
CA LEU A 270 24.61 -32.54 -37.51
C LEU A 270 23.68 -32.10 -36.38
N TYR A 271 22.68 -32.91 -35.99
CA TYR A 271 21.71 -32.57 -34.98
C TYR A 271 22.31 -32.22 -33.60
N PRO A 272 23.29 -32.95 -33.03
CA PRO A 272 23.90 -32.58 -31.76
C PRO A 272 24.50 -31.17 -31.74
N GLY A 273 25.17 -30.78 -32.85
CA GLY A 273 25.73 -29.45 -33.02
C GLY A 273 24.64 -28.37 -33.13
N ALA A 274 23.57 -28.65 -33.90
CA ALA A 274 22.44 -27.75 -34.02
C ALA A 274 21.68 -27.58 -32.68
N LEU A 275 21.56 -28.65 -31.90
CA LEU A 275 20.95 -28.59 -30.55
C LEU A 275 21.80 -27.74 -29.62
N ALA A 276 23.12 -27.95 -29.54
CA ALA A 276 23.99 -27.15 -28.71
C ALA A 276 23.98 -25.66 -29.12
N GLN A 277 23.91 -25.37 -30.43
CA GLN A 277 23.75 -23.99 -30.91
C GLN A 277 22.43 -23.37 -30.52
N ALA A 278 21.32 -24.13 -30.56
CA ALA A 278 19.99 -23.66 -30.10
C ALA A 278 19.97 -23.38 -28.60
N GLU A 279 20.58 -24.27 -27.79
CA GLU A 279 20.70 -24.05 -26.34
C GLU A 279 21.55 -22.81 -26.02
N GLN A 280 22.69 -22.63 -26.72
CA GLN A 280 23.52 -21.42 -26.56
C GLN A 280 22.73 -20.17 -26.97
N GLY A 281 21.97 -20.22 -28.06
CA GLY A 281 21.10 -19.12 -28.49
C GLY A 281 20.06 -18.74 -27.44
N ILE A 282 19.46 -19.73 -26.78
CA ILE A 282 18.54 -19.50 -25.63
C ILE A 282 19.27 -18.77 -24.50
N ARG A 283 20.47 -19.26 -24.11
CA ARG A 283 21.28 -18.60 -23.05
C ARG A 283 21.56 -17.16 -23.40
N ASP A 284 22.11 -16.94 -24.59
CA ASP A 284 22.49 -15.59 -25.02
C ASP A 284 21.34 -14.62 -25.06
N GLN A 285 20.16 -15.10 -25.46
CA GLN A 285 18.93 -14.30 -25.47
C GLN A 285 18.45 -13.93 -24.06
N VAL A 286 18.40 -14.91 -23.15
CA VAL A 286 17.95 -14.70 -21.76
C VAL A 286 18.92 -13.78 -21.03
N ASP A 287 20.25 -14.00 -21.22
CA ASP A 287 21.29 -13.16 -20.63
C ASP A 287 21.27 -11.73 -21.17
N ALA A 288 21.10 -11.57 -22.48
CA ALA A 288 20.97 -10.25 -23.09
C ALA A 288 19.75 -9.49 -22.55
N GLY A 289 18.62 -10.20 -22.45
CA GLY A 289 17.41 -9.67 -21.86
C GLY A 289 17.61 -9.18 -20.42
N ALA A 290 18.22 -10.01 -19.58
CA ALA A 290 18.50 -9.66 -18.18
C ALA A 290 19.48 -8.46 -18.05
N ARG A 291 20.50 -8.40 -18.92
CA ARG A 291 21.44 -7.26 -18.96
C ARG A 291 20.79 -5.95 -19.37
N GLN A 292 19.83 -6.00 -20.28
CA GLN A 292 19.08 -4.82 -20.75
C GLN A 292 18.03 -4.37 -19.75
N ALA A 293 17.47 -5.30 -18.96
CA ALA A 293 16.44 -5.03 -17.95
C ALA A 293 17.05 -4.54 -16.64
N ARG A 294 17.74 -3.42 -16.69
CA ARG A 294 18.29 -2.71 -15.53
C ARG A 294 18.43 -1.23 -15.84
N GLY A 295 18.27 -0.41 -14.83
CA GLY A 295 18.44 1.03 -14.99
C GLY A 295 17.62 1.82 -14.00
N ARG A 296 17.37 3.07 -14.32
CA ARG A 296 16.52 3.95 -13.53
C ARG A 296 15.05 3.60 -13.74
N ALA A 297 14.29 3.70 -12.68
CA ALA A 297 12.84 3.57 -12.66
C ALA A 297 12.22 4.80 -11.99
N ALA A 298 11.02 5.17 -12.41
CA ALA A 298 10.18 6.08 -11.67
C ALA A 298 8.73 5.64 -11.81
N ALA A 299 7.95 5.84 -10.74
CA ALA A 299 6.50 5.66 -10.77
C ALA A 299 5.83 6.99 -10.44
N ASP A 300 4.91 7.41 -11.29
CA ASP A 300 4.03 8.56 -11.02
C ASP A 300 2.73 8.01 -10.39
N VAL A 301 2.39 8.48 -9.19
CA VAL A 301 1.28 7.99 -8.37
C VAL A 301 0.40 9.18 -7.98
N THR A 302 -0.87 9.14 -8.29
CA THR A 302 -1.85 10.12 -7.85
C THR A 302 -2.46 9.65 -6.52
N LEU A 303 -2.12 10.31 -5.42
CA LEU A 303 -2.72 10.06 -4.11
C LEU A 303 -4.07 10.76 -4.03
N PRO A 304 -5.16 10.06 -3.67
CA PRO A 304 -6.50 10.60 -3.77
C PRO A 304 -6.77 11.72 -2.77
N GLN A 305 -7.64 12.64 -3.17
CA GLN A 305 -8.27 13.57 -2.24
C GLN A 305 -9.25 12.82 -1.31
N SER A 306 -9.49 13.39 -0.13
CA SER A 306 -10.49 12.86 0.80
C SER A 306 -11.21 13.96 1.58
N ILE A 307 -12.46 13.67 1.94
CA ILE A 307 -13.28 14.46 2.84
C ILE A 307 -13.61 13.61 4.04
N ILE A 308 -13.37 14.13 5.23
CA ILE A 308 -13.63 13.48 6.51
C ILE A 308 -14.53 14.37 7.32
N ALA A 309 -15.69 13.85 7.72
CA ALA A 309 -16.63 14.55 8.59
C ALA A 309 -16.94 13.67 9.81
N GLY A 310 -17.09 14.26 10.98
CA GLY A 310 -17.38 13.52 12.20
C GLY A 310 -18.01 14.35 13.30
N LEU A 311 -18.54 13.64 14.28
CA LEU A 311 -19.12 14.18 15.49
C LEU A 311 -18.48 13.52 16.70
N ASP A 312 -18.16 14.31 17.71
CA ASP A 312 -17.73 13.86 19.02
C ASP A 312 -18.75 14.33 20.06
N TRP A 313 -19.28 13.41 20.85
CA TRP A 313 -20.30 13.65 21.84
C TRP A 313 -19.81 13.22 23.22
N GLU A 314 -19.73 14.18 24.14
CA GLU A 314 -19.48 13.96 25.56
C GLU A 314 -20.84 13.65 26.26
N ALA A 315 -21.21 12.35 26.21
CA ALA A 315 -22.51 11.90 26.73
C ALA A 315 -22.63 12.11 28.24
N THR A 316 -21.54 12.00 28.97
CA THR A 316 -21.40 12.32 30.39
C THR A 316 -19.98 12.89 30.62
N GLU A 317 -19.70 13.30 31.86
CA GLU A 317 -18.34 13.75 32.25
C GLU A 317 -17.25 12.67 32.02
N THR A 318 -17.62 11.40 31.96
CA THR A 318 -16.70 10.28 31.86
C THR A 318 -16.85 9.44 30.59
N VAL A 319 -17.94 9.62 29.82
CA VAL A 319 -18.22 8.79 28.62
C VAL A 319 -18.34 9.68 27.40
N ARG A 320 -17.56 9.33 26.38
CA ARG A 320 -17.50 10.03 25.09
C ARG A 320 -17.75 9.04 23.94
N PHE A 321 -18.43 9.50 22.91
CA PHE A 321 -18.65 8.77 21.67
C PHE A 321 -18.18 9.62 20.49
N GLY A 322 -17.55 8.97 19.51
CA GLY A 322 -17.10 9.59 18.27
C GLY A 322 -17.66 8.84 17.06
N THR A 323 -17.97 9.59 16.00
CA THR A 323 -18.32 9.02 14.70
C THR A 323 -17.57 9.77 13.61
N ALA A 324 -17.15 9.07 12.55
CA ALA A 324 -16.60 9.72 11.38
C ALA A 324 -16.98 8.97 10.10
N VAL A 325 -17.17 9.74 9.03
CA VAL A 325 -17.31 9.25 7.67
C VAL A 325 -16.20 9.85 6.83
N THR A 326 -15.44 9.00 6.15
CA THR A 326 -14.41 9.41 5.20
C THR A 326 -14.86 9.02 3.80
N TRP A 327 -14.97 9.98 2.90
CA TRP A 327 -15.01 9.73 1.46
C TRP A 327 -13.62 9.87 0.87
N THR A 328 -13.20 8.92 0.03
CA THR A 328 -11.92 8.94 -0.66
C THR A 328 -12.12 8.75 -2.15
N HIS A 329 -11.58 9.69 -2.93
CA HIS A 329 -11.67 9.74 -4.39
C HIS A 329 -10.63 8.81 -5.05
N TRP A 330 -10.74 7.50 -4.79
CA TRP A 330 -9.81 6.52 -5.33
C TRP A 330 -9.90 6.37 -6.85
N SER A 331 -11.00 6.77 -7.48
CA SER A 331 -11.14 6.78 -8.94
C SER A 331 -10.17 7.76 -9.64
N SER A 332 -9.57 8.73 -8.92
CA SER A 332 -8.50 9.58 -9.45
C SER A 332 -7.22 8.78 -9.74
N MET A 333 -7.04 7.64 -9.08
CA MET A 333 -5.93 6.72 -9.30
C MET A 333 -6.29 5.67 -10.37
N ASP A 334 -6.60 6.12 -11.59
CA ASP A 334 -7.05 5.28 -12.70
C ASP A 334 -5.95 4.36 -13.24
N LYS A 335 -4.68 4.75 -13.08
CA LYS A 335 -3.50 4.04 -13.59
C LYS A 335 -2.25 4.33 -12.80
N LEU A 336 -1.30 3.40 -12.85
CA LEU A 336 0.08 3.60 -12.43
C LEU A 336 0.98 3.71 -13.65
N ALA A 337 1.71 4.80 -13.75
CA ALA A 337 2.63 5.08 -14.85
C ALA A 337 4.07 4.85 -14.41
N PHE A 338 4.71 3.81 -14.99
CA PHE A 338 6.13 3.53 -14.80
C PHE A 338 6.94 4.07 -15.94
N LYS A 339 7.94 4.85 -15.61
CA LYS A 339 8.98 5.33 -16.52
C LYS A 339 10.23 4.51 -16.30
N LEU A 340 10.56 3.67 -17.27
CA LEU A 340 11.70 2.77 -17.21
C LEU A 340 12.69 3.12 -18.33
N GLN A 341 13.97 2.91 -18.08
CA GLN A 341 15.00 3.17 -19.10
C GLN A 341 14.79 2.33 -20.38
N GLY A 342 14.04 1.23 -20.30
CA GLY A 342 13.70 0.35 -21.43
C GLY A 342 12.36 0.64 -22.11
N GLY A 343 11.62 1.68 -21.68
CA GLY A 343 10.32 2.07 -22.22
C GLY A 343 9.24 2.20 -21.14
N ASP A 344 8.37 3.17 -21.32
CA ASP A 344 7.29 3.48 -20.37
C ASP A 344 6.20 2.40 -20.34
N ARG A 345 5.57 2.23 -19.18
CA ARG A 345 4.49 1.29 -18.94
C ARG A 345 3.39 1.89 -18.10
N THR A 346 2.17 1.49 -18.39
CA THR A 346 1.00 1.90 -17.65
C THR A 346 0.21 0.67 -17.23
N VAL A 347 -0.17 0.63 -15.96
CA VAL A 347 -1.05 -0.40 -15.39
C VAL A 347 -2.38 0.25 -15.04
N PRO A 348 -3.50 -0.13 -15.69
CA PRO A 348 -4.81 0.37 -15.33
C PRO A 348 -5.23 -0.17 -13.96
N LEU A 349 -5.84 0.66 -13.12
CA LEU A 349 -6.35 0.29 -11.80
C LEU A 349 -7.87 0.24 -11.78
N ASP A 350 -8.54 1.17 -12.45
CA ASP A 350 -10.00 1.24 -12.57
C ASP A 350 -10.72 1.17 -11.19
N TRP A 351 -10.26 1.99 -10.23
CA TRP A 351 -10.81 2.03 -8.88
C TRP A 351 -12.08 2.87 -8.80
N ASP A 352 -12.90 2.56 -7.81
CA ASP A 352 -14.11 3.29 -7.48
C ASP A 352 -13.89 4.15 -6.22
N ASP A 353 -14.64 5.24 -6.10
CA ASP A 353 -14.70 6.02 -4.87
C ASP A 353 -15.36 5.22 -3.77
N VAL A 354 -14.84 5.36 -2.54
CA VAL A 354 -15.33 4.59 -1.41
C VAL A 354 -15.59 5.43 -0.17
N PHE A 355 -16.38 4.86 0.72
CA PHE A 355 -16.63 5.38 2.05
C PHE A 355 -16.02 4.48 3.12
N ARG A 356 -15.56 5.11 4.19
CA ARG A 356 -15.20 4.46 5.45
C ARG A 356 -16.05 5.04 6.56
N PHE A 357 -16.60 4.18 7.39
CA PHE A 357 -17.45 4.54 8.54
C PHE A 357 -16.74 4.12 9.81
N SER A 358 -16.60 5.03 10.76
CA SER A 358 -15.93 4.82 12.03
C SER A 358 -16.88 5.17 13.19
N PHE A 359 -16.90 4.32 14.22
CA PHE A 359 -17.63 4.50 15.46
C PHE A 359 -16.71 4.22 16.63
N ALA A 360 -16.67 5.11 17.61
CA ALA A 360 -15.76 5.01 18.75
C ALA A 360 -16.46 5.33 20.07
N GLY A 361 -15.88 4.80 21.14
CA GLY A 361 -16.24 5.16 22.51
C GLY A 361 -14.99 5.26 23.38
N ALA A 362 -15.02 6.17 24.34
CA ALA A 362 -14.03 6.31 25.38
C ALA A 362 -14.74 6.44 26.73
N TRP A 363 -14.19 5.77 27.76
CA TRP A 363 -14.72 5.77 29.11
C TRP A 363 -13.60 5.97 30.14
N ASP A 364 -13.68 7.09 30.85
CA ASP A 364 -12.80 7.39 31.99
C ASP A 364 -13.35 6.62 33.21
N PHE A 365 -12.99 5.33 33.32
CA PHE A 365 -13.51 4.42 34.34
C PHE A 365 -12.85 4.57 35.71
N ALA A 366 -11.74 5.29 35.78
CA ALA A 366 -11.07 5.70 36.99
C ALA A 366 -10.37 7.05 36.74
N GLU A 367 -9.99 7.74 37.83
CA GLU A 367 -9.42 9.10 37.79
C GLU A 367 -8.27 9.28 36.77
N ASN A 368 -7.45 8.24 36.59
CA ASN A 368 -6.26 8.29 35.74
C ASN A 368 -6.32 7.28 34.57
N TRP A 369 -7.47 6.67 34.31
CA TRP A 369 -7.55 5.60 33.31
C TRP A 369 -8.72 5.80 32.34
N THR A 370 -8.38 5.76 31.05
CA THR A 370 -9.36 5.81 29.96
C THR A 370 -9.33 4.51 29.18
N LEU A 371 -10.46 3.82 29.10
CA LEU A 371 -10.71 2.71 28.18
C LEU A 371 -11.26 3.26 26.87
N MET A 372 -10.73 2.78 25.73
CA MET A 372 -11.15 3.20 24.40
C MET A 372 -11.50 1.98 23.56
N GLY A 373 -12.39 2.14 22.58
CA GLY A 373 -12.69 1.12 21.60
C GLY A 373 -13.36 1.67 20.36
N SER A 374 -13.21 0.98 19.23
CA SER A 374 -13.87 1.39 18.00
C SER A 374 -14.21 0.23 17.08
N TYR A 375 -15.12 0.51 16.14
CA TYR A 375 -15.41 -0.30 14.98
C TYR A 375 -15.34 0.55 13.73
N ILE A 376 -14.66 0.03 12.70
CA ILE A 376 -14.52 0.67 11.40
C ILE A 376 -15.01 -0.31 10.33
N TYR A 377 -15.85 0.17 9.43
CA TYR A 377 -16.18 -0.48 8.17
C TYR A 377 -15.55 0.32 7.02
N ASP A 378 -14.69 -0.32 6.23
CA ASP A 378 -13.92 0.32 5.16
C ASP A 378 -14.15 -0.42 3.84
N MET A 379 -14.76 0.26 2.88
CA MET A 379 -15.16 -0.31 1.60
C MET A 379 -13.97 -0.54 0.66
N ASP A 380 -14.03 -1.59 -0.13
CA ASP A 380 -13.04 -1.93 -1.16
C ASP A 380 -13.18 -1.04 -2.40
N PRO A 381 -12.16 -0.26 -2.79
CA PRO A 381 -12.21 0.54 -4.02
C PRO A 381 -12.07 -0.28 -5.31
N CYS A 382 -11.64 -1.53 -5.21
CA CYS A 382 -11.48 -2.38 -6.40
C CYS A 382 -12.84 -2.73 -7.01
N SER A 383 -13.10 -2.28 -8.22
CA SER A 383 -14.36 -2.58 -8.92
C SER A 383 -14.56 -4.08 -9.13
N THR A 384 -15.72 -4.59 -8.69
CA THR A 384 -16.12 -5.98 -8.96
C THR A 384 -16.34 -6.26 -10.43
N ARG A 385 -16.56 -5.22 -11.24
CA ARG A 385 -16.94 -5.34 -12.65
C ARG A 385 -15.78 -5.65 -13.58
N LYS A 386 -14.55 -5.28 -13.20
CA LYS A 386 -13.42 -5.29 -14.13
C LYS A 386 -12.36 -6.37 -13.86
N ASN A 387 -12.51 -7.19 -12.83
CA ASN A 387 -11.58 -8.28 -12.47
C ASN A 387 -10.09 -7.85 -12.38
N VAL A 388 -9.84 -6.56 -12.21
CA VAL A 388 -8.49 -6.02 -12.06
C VAL A 388 -8.10 -6.17 -10.60
N GLY A 389 -7.43 -7.23 -10.29
CA GLY A 389 -6.96 -7.51 -8.95
C GLY A 389 -5.45 -7.51 -8.85
N SER A 390 -4.92 -7.37 -7.65
CA SER A 390 -3.50 -7.50 -7.37
C SER A 390 -3.19 -8.65 -6.43
N THR A 391 -2.10 -9.33 -6.73
CA THR A 391 -1.51 -10.28 -5.80
C THR A 391 -0.75 -9.58 -4.67
N MET A 392 -0.54 -8.28 -4.74
CA MET A 392 0.18 -7.51 -3.72
C MET A 392 -0.60 -7.42 -2.43
N LEU A 393 -1.93 -7.30 -2.53
CA LEU A 393 -2.80 -7.29 -1.36
C LEU A 393 -4.14 -7.99 -1.65
N PRO A 394 -4.68 -8.68 -0.64
CA PRO A 394 -6.03 -9.22 -0.72
C PRO A 394 -7.04 -8.08 -0.90
N ALA A 395 -7.88 -8.15 -1.92
CA ALA A 395 -9.02 -7.27 -2.10
C ALA A 395 -10.21 -7.75 -1.24
N GLY A 396 -11.06 -6.82 -0.81
CA GLY A 396 -12.27 -7.06 -0.04
C GLY A 396 -12.51 -5.97 0.99
N ASP A 397 -13.75 -5.81 1.40
CA ASP A 397 -14.11 -4.88 2.48
C ASP A 397 -13.38 -5.25 3.78
N ARG A 398 -13.13 -4.25 4.62
CA ARG A 398 -12.44 -4.43 5.89
C ARG A 398 -13.33 -4.06 7.06
N HIS A 399 -13.25 -4.90 8.08
CA HIS A 399 -13.86 -4.67 9.38
C HIS A 399 -12.75 -4.58 10.41
N LEU A 400 -12.60 -3.42 11.06
CA LEU A 400 -11.61 -3.20 12.09
C LEU A 400 -12.32 -3.07 13.43
N MET A 401 -11.80 -3.78 14.43
CA MET A 401 -12.21 -3.66 15.83
C MET A 401 -10.97 -3.33 16.64
N THR A 402 -11.07 -2.29 17.45
CA THR A 402 -9.93 -1.84 18.27
C THR A 402 -10.32 -1.72 19.73
N MET A 403 -9.33 -1.87 20.59
CA MET A 403 -9.42 -1.59 22.02
C MET A 403 -8.12 -0.91 22.46
N GLY A 404 -8.22 0.12 23.31
CA GLY A 404 -7.09 0.84 23.84
C GLY A 404 -7.26 1.23 25.29
N LEU A 405 -6.15 1.45 25.96
CA LEU A 405 -6.09 1.91 27.33
C LEU A 405 -5.09 3.06 27.42
N ALA A 406 -5.47 4.15 28.05
CA ALA A 406 -4.57 5.25 28.39
C ALA A 406 -4.49 5.42 29.91
N TRP A 407 -3.28 5.75 30.36
CA TRP A 407 -2.99 6.05 31.76
C TRP A 407 -2.36 7.44 31.88
N HIS A 408 -2.96 8.28 32.70
CA HIS A 408 -2.50 9.64 32.97
C HIS A 408 -1.76 9.71 34.31
N TRP A 409 -0.61 10.34 34.31
CA TRP A 409 0.17 10.58 35.52
C TRP A 409 0.84 11.95 35.46
N GLU A 410 0.34 12.87 36.27
CA GLU A 410 0.78 14.27 36.23
C GLU A 410 0.67 14.83 34.78
N ASN A 411 1.80 15.23 34.20
CA ASN A 411 1.88 15.74 32.83
C ASN A 411 2.12 14.65 31.77
N TRP A 412 2.17 13.38 32.17
CA TRP A 412 2.41 12.26 31.26
C TRP A 412 1.14 11.49 30.94
N GLU A 413 1.05 11.04 29.71
CA GLU A 413 0.07 10.06 29.31
C GLU A 413 0.76 8.91 28.56
N ILE A 414 0.46 7.68 28.97
CA ILE A 414 0.90 6.45 28.30
C ILE A 414 -0.34 5.79 27.71
N ALA A 415 -0.33 5.50 26.43
CA ALA A 415 -1.43 4.79 25.77
C ALA A 415 -0.93 3.55 25.04
N GLY A 416 -1.73 2.48 25.12
CA GLY A 416 -1.57 1.25 24.37
C GLY A 416 -2.85 0.87 23.67
N CYS A 417 -2.76 0.23 22.51
CA CYS A 417 -3.95 -0.27 21.82
C CYS A 417 -3.66 -1.59 21.08
N TYR A 418 -4.72 -2.35 20.88
CA TYR A 418 -4.78 -3.52 20.02
C TYR A 418 -5.91 -3.36 19.02
N GLY A 419 -5.64 -3.71 17.77
CA GLY A 419 -6.61 -3.73 16.67
C GLY A 419 -6.60 -5.07 15.93
N LEU A 420 -7.77 -5.48 15.49
CA LEU A 420 -7.96 -6.63 14.61
C LEU A 420 -8.67 -6.16 13.34
N ILE A 421 -7.99 -6.30 12.21
CA ILE A 421 -8.56 -6.10 10.88
C ILE A 421 -8.99 -7.46 10.34
N LEU A 422 -10.24 -7.57 9.94
CA LEU A 422 -10.76 -8.70 9.18
C LEU A 422 -11.01 -8.24 7.75
N MET A 423 -10.60 -9.02 6.76
CA MET A 423 -10.80 -8.72 5.34
C MET A 423 -11.64 -9.80 4.68
N ASP A 424 -12.61 -9.39 3.90
CA ASP A 424 -13.37 -10.27 3.03
C ASP A 424 -12.49 -10.81 1.90
N GLY A 425 -12.70 -12.07 1.55
CA GLY A 425 -11.98 -12.69 0.44
C GLY A 425 -12.67 -12.38 -0.89
N ARG A 426 -11.87 -12.12 -1.92
CA ARG A 426 -12.39 -11.87 -3.27
C ARG A 426 -11.62 -12.66 -4.32
N PRO A 427 -12.32 -13.35 -5.23
CA PRO A 427 -11.67 -14.03 -6.36
C PRO A 427 -11.25 -13.01 -7.43
N GLN A 428 -10.07 -13.23 -8.00
CA GLN A 428 -9.46 -12.41 -9.05
C GLN A 428 -8.90 -13.30 -10.14
N LYS A 429 -8.84 -12.79 -11.38
CA LYS A 429 -8.28 -13.51 -12.53
C LYS A 429 -7.02 -12.83 -13.02
N TYR A 430 -6.06 -13.64 -13.43
CA TYR A 430 -4.80 -13.20 -14.02
C TYR A 430 -4.48 -14.02 -15.25
N SER A 431 -3.76 -13.42 -16.19
CA SER A 431 -3.13 -14.14 -17.30
C SER A 431 -1.65 -13.81 -17.35
N ASP A 432 -0.81 -14.82 -17.52
CA ASP A 432 0.63 -14.63 -17.68
C ASP A 432 1.01 -14.35 -19.15
N GLU A 433 2.29 -14.12 -19.38
CA GLU A 433 2.87 -13.84 -20.70
C GLU A 433 2.77 -15.02 -21.68
N LEU A 434 2.45 -16.19 -21.19
CA LEU A 434 2.22 -17.40 -21.97
C LEU A 434 0.75 -17.62 -22.27
N GLY A 435 -0.14 -16.69 -21.85
CA GLY A 435 -1.58 -16.78 -22.03
C GLY A 435 -2.27 -17.75 -21.07
N ARG A 436 -1.58 -18.22 -20.02
CA ARG A 436 -2.18 -19.14 -19.05
C ARG A 436 -3.02 -18.36 -18.04
N GLU A 437 -4.22 -18.86 -17.78
CA GLU A 437 -5.15 -18.26 -16.84
C GLU A 437 -4.97 -18.77 -15.41
N TYR A 438 -5.08 -17.86 -14.47
CA TYR A 438 -5.00 -18.11 -13.02
C TYR A 438 -6.21 -17.48 -12.35
N ARG A 439 -6.82 -18.20 -11.41
CA ARG A 439 -7.82 -17.65 -10.48
C ARG A 439 -7.19 -17.61 -9.09
N PHE A 440 -7.03 -16.40 -8.60
CA PHE A 440 -6.49 -16.13 -7.27
C PHE A 440 -7.62 -15.75 -6.34
N SER A 441 -7.61 -16.25 -5.12
CA SER A 441 -8.51 -15.82 -4.06
C SER A 441 -7.80 -15.80 -2.71
N THR A 442 -8.26 -14.90 -1.86
CA THR A 442 -7.85 -14.83 -0.46
C THR A 442 -9.00 -15.27 0.43
N SER A 443 -8.68 -15.82 1.59
CA SER A 443 -9.64 -16.14 2.63
C SER A 443 -9.02 -15.96 4.01
N ALA A 444 -9.87 -15.72 5.02
CA ALA A 444 -9.42 -15.47 6.38
C ALA A 444 -8.33 -14.38 6.46
N GLY A 445 -8.49 -13.34 5.66
CA GLY A 445 -7.62 -12.16 5.71
C GLY A 445 -7.78 -11.47 7.05
N ARG A 446 -6.66 -11.28 7.76
CA ARG A 446 -6.62 -10.59 9.05
C ARG A 446 -5.30 -9.88 9.22
N SER A 447 -5.34 -8.71 9.88
CA SER A 447 -4.15 -8.05 10.37
C SER A 447 -4.31 -7.78 11.86
N HIS A 448 -3.25 -8.02 12.60
CA HIS A 448 -3.17 -7.64 14.01
C HIS A 448 -2.40 -6.33 14.10
N GLN A 449 -2.95 -5.39 14.84
CA GLN A 449 -2.33 -4.11 15.10
C GLN A 449 -2.03 -3.97 16.59
N LEU A 450 -0.87 -3.40 16.93
CA LEU A 450 -0.47 -3.03 18.27
C LEU A 450 0.05 -1.60 18.22
N GLY A 451 -0.34 -0.77 19.15
CA GLY A 451 0.14 0.60 19.26
C GLY A 451 0.59 0.92 20.68
N PHE A 452 1.61 1.75 20.76
CA PHE A 452 2.09 2.33 22.01
C PHE A 452 2.48 3.79 21.77
N SER A 453 2.10 4.68 22.69
CA SER A 453 2.51 6.09 22.66
C SER A 453 2.73 6.66 24.05
N LEU A 454 3.54 7.70 24.07
CA LEU A 454 3.82 8.54 25.21
C LEU A 454 3.52 9.98 24.82
N SER A 455 2.71 10.67 25.62
CA SER A 455 2.45 12.10 25.48
C SER A 455 2.91 12.86 26.71
N TYR A 456 3.39 14.09 26.49
CA TYR A 456 3.76 15.01 27.55
C TYR A 456 3.08 16.36 27.35
N TYR A 457 2.43 16.84 28.39
CA TYR A 457 1.70 18.12 28.47
C TYR A 457 2.54 19.09 29.29
N PHE A 458 3.13 20.12 28.64
CA PHE A 458 4.05 21.08 29.29
C PHE A 458 3.33 22.05 30.22
#